data_37e40625061495364b78089abc058b71
#
_entry.id   37e40625061495364b78089abc058b71
#
_cell.length_a   1.000
_cell.length_b   1.000
_cell.length_c   1.000
_cell.angle_alpha   90.00
_cell.angle_beta   90.00
_cell.angle_gamma   90.00
#
_symmetry.space_group_name_H-M   'P 1'
#
loop_
_entity.id
_entity.type
_entity.pdbx_description
1 polymer ?
#
loop_
_entity_poly.entity_id
_entity_poly.type
_entity_poly.pdbx_seq_one_letter_code
_entity_poly.pdbx_strand_id
1 'polypeptide(L)'
;LGSWNRALSADEQSIIVSLRLCAKKILALNLSIYSIQLEQIWDLLNTTQQKLLIQCDRENRGHSMEWLSYSRLQTGNWLGSLDLLRDLYFANNQSNQTMNYYLPFAYRIQTRMIIEVFYWFPYNSEFQNKILQ
;
A
#
# COMPACT_ATOMS: atom_id res chain seq x y z
N LEU A 1 -20.04 -13.54 4.41
CA LEU A 1 -19.44 -12.57 5.35
C LEU A 1 -18.07 -13.02 5.87
N GLY A 2 -17.84 -14.33 6.07
CA GLY A 2 -16.51 -14.85 6.44
C GLY A 2 -15.44 -14.71 5.36
N SER A 3 -15.82 -14.47 4.10
CA SER A 3 -14.89 -14.35 2.98
C SER A 3 -14.02 -13.09 3.04
N TRP A 4 -14.51 -11.98 3.58
CA TRP A 4 -13.74 -10.74 3.68
C TRP A 4 -12.56 -10.84 4.64
N ASN A 5 -12.72 -11.51 5.77
CA ASN A 5 -11.62 -11.72 6.70
C ASN A 5 -10.53 -12.63 6.11
N ARG A 6 -10.92 -13.62 5.33
CA ARG A 6 -9.95 -14.48 4.60
C ARG A 6 -9.24 -13.70 3.50
N ALA A 7 -9.98 -12.91 2.74
CA ALA A 7 -9.40 -12.05 1.71
C ALA A 7 -8.41 -11.05 2.32
N LEU A 8 -8.78 -10.39 3.43
CA LEU A 8 -7.93 -9.47 4.16
C LEU A 8 -6.59 -10.13 4.56
N SER A 9 -6.66 -11.30 5.18
CA SER A 9 -5.45 -12.04 5.60
C SER A 9 -4.60 -12.46 4.41
N ALA A 10 -5.21 -12.94 3.33
CA ALA A 10 -4.49 -13.35 2.12
C ALA A 10 -3.80 -12.16 1.44
N ASP A 11 -4.48 -11.03 1.35
CA ASP A 11 -3.93 -9.81 0.74
C ASP A 11 -2.77 -9.24 1.57
N GLU A 12 -2.89 -9.21 2.89
CA GLU A 12 -1.79 -8.80 3.78
C GLU A 12 -0.57 -9.71 3.62
N GLN A 13 -0.77 -11.02 3.61
CA GLN A 13 0.32 -11.97 3.42
C GLN A 13 0.96 -11.83 2.04
N SER A 14 0.18 -11.59 1.01
CA SER A 14 0.69 -11.35 -0.34
C SER A 14 1.66 -10.16 -0.38
N ILE A 15 1.32 -9.06 0.26
CA ILE A 15 2.17 -7.87 0.33
C ILE A 15 3.46 -8.14 1.11
N ILE A 16 3.35 -8.79 2.27
CA ILE A 16 4.51 -9.14 3.11
C ILE A 16 5.45 -10.06 2.34
N VAL A 17 4.93 -11.09 1.68
CA VAL A 17 5.71 -12.03 0.89
C VAL A 17 6.41 -11.32 -0.28
N SER A 18 5.70 -10.43 -0.99
CA SER A 18 6.29 -9.65 -2.08
C SER A 18 7.47 -8.80 -1.61
N LEU A 19 7.33 -8.09 -0.50
CA LEU A 19 8.42 -7.30 0.09
C LEU A 19 9.60 -8.17 0.54
N ARG A 20 9.33 -9.30 1.17
CA ARG A 20 10.36 -10.25 1.60
C ARG A 20 11.14 -10.82 0.41
N LEU A 21 10.44 -11.18 -0.66
CA LEU A 21 11.07 -11.72 -1.86
C LEU A 21 11.95 -10.65 -2.52
N CYS A 22 11.50 -9.41 -2.60
CA CYS A 22 12.30 -8.31 -3.10
C CYS A 22 13.53 -8.08 -2.23
N ALA A 23 13.38 -8.03 -0.92
CA ALA A 23 14.49 -7.85 0.01
C ALA A 23 15.49 -8.99 -0.09
N LYS A 24 15.06 -10.24 -0.08
CA LYS A 24 15.92 -11.41 -0.16
C LYS A 24 16.65 -11.50 -1.50
N LYS A 25 15.95 -11.31 -2.60
CA LYS A 25 16.50 -11.47 -3.95
C LYS A 25 17.51 -10.39 -4.31
N ILE A 26 17.29 -9.16 -3.87
CA ILE A 26 18.05 -7.99 -4.29
C ILE A 26 19.10 -7.59 -3.25
N LEU A 27 18.76 -7.72 -1.98
CA LEU A 27 19.55 -7.19 -0.89
C LEU A 27 20.37 -8.25 -0.15
N ALA A 28 20.18 -9.54 -0.46
CA ALA A 28 20.73 -10.65 0.28
C ALA A 28 20.54 -10.55 1.81
N LEU A 29 19.53 -9.84 2.24
CA LEU A 29 19.21 -9.59 3.64
C LEU A 29 18.15 -10.58 4.13
N ASN A 30 18.48 -11.33 5.18
CA ASN A 30 17.49 -12.09 5.96
C ASN A 30 16.71 -11.13 6.87
N LEU A 31 15.98 -10.19 6.25
CA LEU A 31 15.14 -9.30 7.02
C LEU A 31 13.86 -10.04 7.42
N SER A 32 13.61 -10.08 8.71
CA SER A 32 12.30 -10.41 9.26
C SER A 32 11.36 -9.25 8.97
N ILE A 33 10.89 -9.15 7.73
CA ILE A 33 9.96 -8.10 7.34
C ILE A 33 8.57 -8.55 7.75
N TYR A 34 8.03 -7.90 8.77
CA TYR A 34 6.64 -8.06 9.21
C TYR A 34 5.75 -6.91 8.79
N SER A 35 6.37 -5.82 8.31
CA SER A 35 5.66 -4.65 7.85
C SER A 35 5.25 -4.77 6.38
N ILE A 36 4.06 -4.28 6.09
CA ILE A 36 3.57 -4.09 4.72
C ILE A 36 3.91 -2.70 4.17
N GLN A 37 4.50 -1.83 5.00
CA GLN A 37 4.80 -0.45 4.65
C GLN A 37 6.28 -0.29 4.31
N LEU A 38 6.53 0.21 3.11
CA LEU A 38 7.89 0.48 2.62
C LEU A 38 8.60 1.53 3.47
N GLU A 39 7.87 2.54 3.93
CA GLU A 39 8.40 3.63 4.76
C GLU A 39 9.06 3.12 6.03
N GLN A 40 8.53 2.06 6.64
CA GLN A 40 9.06 1.52 7.90
C GLN A 40 10.42 0.85 7.76
N ILE A 41 10.77 0.38 6.58
CA ILE A 41 12.07 -0.28 6.31
C ILE A 41 13.05 0.62 5.57
N TRP A 42 12.58 1.77 5.09
CA TRP A 42 13.34 2.62 4.17
C TRP A 42 14.66 3.10 4.74
N ASP A 43 14.64 3.61 5.97
CA ASP A 43 15.81 4.18 6.62
C ASP A 43 16.86 3.14 7.04
N LEU A 44 16.51 1.85 6.99
CA LEU A 44 17.44 0.75 7.26
C LEU A 44 18.32 0.44 6.06
N LEU A 45 18.07 1.04 4.90
CA LEU A 45 18.70 0.72 3.62
C LEU A 45 19.61 1.85 3.15
N ASN A 46 20.72 1.50 2.50
CA ASN A 46 21.54 2.47 1.79
C ASN A 46 20.89 2.88 0.46
N THR A 47 21.43 3.89 -0.19
CA THR A 47 20.89 4.46 -1.44
C THR A 47 20.75 3.43 -2.56
N THR A 48 21.73 2.56 -2.74
CA THR A 48 21.70 1.50 -3.76
C THR A 48 20.61 0.48 -3.47
N GLN A 49 20.50 0.04 -2.22
CA GLN A 49 19.47 -0.88 -1.75
C GLN A 49 18.07 -0.27 -1.91
N GLN A 50 17.90 1.02 -1.59
CA GLN A 50 16.65 1.75 -1.76
C GLN A 50 16.20 1.74 -3.23
N LYS A 51 17.09 2.02 -4.17
CA LYS A 51 16.78 2.00 -5.61
C LYS A 51 16.35 0.61 -6.09
N LEU A 52 17.07 -0.42 -5.69
CA LEU A 52 16.75 -1.80 -6.07
C LEU A 52 15.40 -2.25 -5.46
N LEU A 53 15.15 -1.88 -4.21
CA LEU A 53 13.89 -2.21 -3.55
C LEU A 53 12.70 -1.54 -4.25
N ILE A 54 12.78 -0.26 -4.56
CA ILE A 54 11.73 0.45 -5.30
C ILE A 54 11.46 -0.20 -6.67
N GLN A 55 12.52 -0.57 -7.38
CA GLN A 55 12.36 -1.22 -8.68
C GLN A 55 11.60 -2.54 -8.59
N CYS A 56 11.94 -3.38 -7.63
CA CYS A 56 11.25 -4.64 -7.41
C CYS A 56 9.82 -4.43 -6.88
N ASP A 57 9.66 -3.53 -5.93
CA ASP A 57 8.39 -3.27 -5.25
C ASP A 57 7.29 -2.81 -6.22
N ARG A 58 7.60 -1.88 -7.10
CA ARG A 58 6.64 -1.34 -8.07
C ARG A 58 6.08 -2.38 -9.02
N GLU A 59 6.86 -3.43 -9.31
CA GLU A 59 6.45 -4.49 -10.24
C GLU A 59 5.54 -5.52 -9.58
N ASN A 60 5.59 -5.64 -8.25
CA ASN A 60 5.01 -6.78 -7.55
C ASN A 60 3.90 -6.43 -6.57
N ARG A 61 3.88 -5.22 -6.00
CA ARG A 61 3.03 -4.92 -4.85
C ARG A 61 1.77 -4.09 -5.17
N GLY A 62 1.73 -3.38 -6.26
CA GLY A 62 0.67 -2.42 -6.56
C GLY A 62 -0.75 -3.00 -6.52
N HIS A 63 -1.01 -4.07 -7.27
CA HIS A 63 -2.32 -4.70 -7.30
C HIS A 63 -2.73 -5.31 -5.95
N SER A 64 -1.78 -5.92 -5.24
CA SER A 64 -2.05 -6.46 -3.90
C SER A 64 -2.48 -5.37 -2.93
N MET A 65 -1.91 -4.17 -3.04
CA MET A 65 -2.32 -3.02 -2.22
C MET A 65 -3.72 -2.50 -2.57
N GLU A 66 -4.10 -2.51 -3.86
CA GLU A 66 -5.47 -2.20 -4.25
C GLU A 66 -6.48 -3.18 -3.62
N TRP A 67 -6.19 -4.46 -3.69
CA TRP A 67 -7.07 -5.49 -3.16
C TRP A 67 -7.15 -5.42 -1.64
N LEU A 68 -6.03 -5.22 -0.97
CA LEU A 68 -6.01 -5.03 0.48
C LEU A 68 -6.81 -3.79 0.90
N SER A 69 -6.66 -2.69 0.18
CA SER A 69 -7.46 -1.49 0.43
C SER A 69 -8.96 -1.78 0.32
N TYR A 70 -9.36 -2.49 -0.73
CA TYR A 70 -10.76 -2.86 -0.91
C TYR A 70 -11.28 -3.75 0.23
N SER A 71 -10.52 -4.78 0.59
CA SER A 71 -10.88 -5.66 1.71
C SER A 71 -10.99 -4.91 3.04
N ARG A 72 -10.10 -3.96 3.29
CA ARG A 72 -10.15 -3.09 4.48
C ARG A 72 -11.38 -2.19 4.48
N LEU A 73 -11.72 -1.60 3.34
CA LEU A 73 -12.94 -0.79 3.21
C LEU A 73 -14.20 -1.63 3.48
N GLN A 74 -14.26 -2.85 2.95
CA GLN A 74 -15.42 -3.73 3.15
C GLN A 74 -15.54 -4.23 4.60
N THR A 75 -14.46 -4.27 5.35
CA THR A 75 -14.45 -4.64 6.78
C THR A 75 -14.54 -3.42 7.71
N GLY A 76 -14.70 -2.22 7.17
CA GLY A 76 -14.83 -0.98 7.95
C GLY A 76 -13.50 -0.39 8.43
N ASN A 77 -12.36 -0.91 7.99
CA ASN A 77 -11.04 -0.38 8.36
C ASN A 77 -10.60 0.72 7.38
N TRP A 78 -11.25 1.87 7.45
CA TRP A 78 -10.99 3.03 6.59
C TRP A 78 -9.59 3.62 6.79
N LEU A 79 -9.15 3.72 8.05
CA LEU A 79 -7.82 4.22 8.38
C LEU A 79 -6.72 3.30 7.83
N GLY A 80 -6.95 1.99 7.86
CA GLY A 80 -6.04 1.02 7.24
C GLY A 80 -5.88 1.20 5.74
N SER A 81 -6.96 1.56 5.03
CA SER A 81 -6.88 1.90 3.60
C SER A 81 -6.13 3.22 3.36
N LEU A 82 -6.32 4.20 4.23
CA LEU A 82 -5.58 5.47 4.17
C LEU A 82 -4.08 5.26 4.37
N ASP A 83 -3.68 4.35 5.25
CA ASP A 83 -2.26 4.01 5.46
C ASP A 83 -1.63 3.40 4.20
N LEU A 84 -2.35 2.56 3.47
CA LEU A 84 -1.88 2.02 2.19
C LEU A 84 -1.71 3.12 1.14
N LEU A 85 -2.65 4.05 1.09
CA LEU A 85 -2.57 5.20 0.18
C LEU A 85 -1.33 6.05 0.48
N ARG A 86 -1.08 6.34 1.74
CA ARG A 86 0.11 7.08 2.19
C ARG A 86 1.40 6.37 1.81
N ASP A 87 1.45 5.06 1.98
CA ASP A 87 2.63 4.27 1.61
C ASP A 87 2.89 4.29 0.10
N LEU A 88 1.85 4.26 -0.73
CA LEU A 88 1.98 4.39 -2.18
C LEU A 88 2.50 5.77 -2.59
N TYR A 89 2.03 6.83 -1.98
CA TYR A 89 2.56 8.18 -2.23
C TYR A 89 4.01 8.32 -1.75
N PHE A 90 4.35 7.75 -0.60
CA PHE A 90 5.72 7.70 -0.13
C PHE A 90 6.62 7.00 -1.15
N ALA A 91 6.25 5.80 -1.58
CA ALA A 91 7.01 5.03 -2.57
C ALA A 91 7.16 5.80 -3.90
N ASN A 92 6.10 6.46 -4.34
CA ASN A 92 6.13 7.28 -5.55
C ASN A 92 7.13 8.44 -5.43
N ASN A 93 7.15 9.12 -4.30
CA ASN A 93 8.08 10.23 -4.05
C ASN A 93 9.53 9.76 -4.00
N GLN A 94 9.79 8.55 -3.50
CA GLN A 94 11.14 7.98 -3.44
C GLN A 94 11.62 7.44 -4.80
N SER A 95 10.72 7.15 -5.72
CA SER A 95 11.08 6.50 -6.98
C SER A 95 11.86 7.39 -7.94
N ASN A 96 11.81 8.71 -7.79
CA ASN A 96 12.55 9.70 -8.60
C ASN A 96 12.43 9.46 -10.12
N GLN A 97 11.28 8.95 -10.58
CA GLN A 97 11.12 8.50 -11.95
C GLN A 97 10.16 9.38 -12.75
N THR A 98 10.47 9.51 -14.02
CA THR A 98 9.59 10.15 -15.01
C THR A 98 8.29 9.40 -15.22
N MET A 99 8.25 8.10 -14.90
CA MET A 99 7.04 7.29 -14.89
C MET A 99 6.55 7.05 -13.47
N ASN A 100 5.35 7.51 -13.19
CA ASN A 100 4.71 7.40 -11.88
C ASN A 100 4.01 6.04 -11.73
N TYR A 101 4.77 4.98 -11.49
CA TYR A 101 4.23 3.62 -11.41
C TYR A 101 3.24 3.41 -10.26
N TYR A 102 3.40 4.13 -9.18
CA TYR A 102 2.54 4.00 -8.00
C TYR A 102 1.25 4.83 -8.09
N LEU A 103 1.25 5.91 -8.85
CA LEU A 103 0.11 6.83 -8.91
C LEU A 103 -1.18 6.19 -9.45
N PRO A 104 -1.16 5.34 -10.49
CA PRO A 104 -2.39 4.68 -10.93
C PRO A 104 -3.07 3.87 -9.81
N PHE A 105 -2.29 3.17 -9.01
CA PHE A 105 -2.80 2.41 -7.86
C PHE A 105 -3.32 3.34 -6.77
N ALA A 106 -2.57 4.38 -6.44
CA ALA A 106 -2.98 5.39 -5.47
C ALA A 106 -4.29 6.07 -5.87
N TYR A 107 -4.43 6.46 -7.13
CA TYR A 107 -5.65 7.10 -7.63
C TYR A 107 -6.85 6.16 -7.61
N ARG A 108 -6.68 4.88 -7.94
CA ARG A 108 -7.78 3.91 -7.86
C ARG A 108 -8.21 3.67 -6.42
N ILE A 109 -7.28 3.56 -5.48
CA ILE A 109 -7.58 3.45 -4.06
C ILE A 109 -8.31 4.69 -3.57
N GLN A 110 -7.80 5.87 -3.87
CA GLN A 110 -8.39 7.15 -3.47
C GLN A 110 -9.82 7.31 -4.03
N THR A 111 -10.02 7.00 -5.31
CA THR A 111 -11.33 7.06 -5.94
C THR A 111 -12.32 6.12 -5.25
N ARG A 112 -11.89 4.89 -4.97
CA ARG A 112 -12.74 3.92 -4.25
C ARG A 112 -13.09 4.41 -2.86
N MET A 113 -12.12 4.94 -2.12
CA MET A 113 -12.36 5.49 -0.78
C MET A 113 -13.36 6.65 -0.82
N ILE A 114 -13.23 7.55 -1.78
CA ILE A 114 -14.16 8.67 -1.96
C ILE A 114 -15.57 8.14 -2.22
N ILE A 115 -15.74 7.23 -3.17
CA ILE A 115 -17.04 6.64 -3.51
C ILE A 115 -17.69 6.00 -2.27
N GLU A 116 -16.94 5.14 -1.57
CA GLU A 116 -17.46 4.41 -0.40
C GLU A 116 -17.81 5.36 0.74
N VAL A 117 -16.95 6.33 1.05
CA VAL A 117 -17.18 7.27 2.14
C VAL A 117 -18.35 8.21 1.85
N PHE A 118 -18.42 8.78 0.64
CA PHE A 118 -19.52 9.70 0.28
C PHE A 118 -20.85 8.97 0.12
N TYR A 119 -20.83 7.71 -0.28
CA TYR A 119 -22.03 6.91 -0.42
C TYR A 119 -22.60 6.45 0.94
N TRP A 120 -21.72 5.92 1.83
CA TRP A 120 -22.13 5.35 3.11
C TRP A 120 -22.16 6.35 4.26
N PHE A 121 -21.32 7.39 4.21
CA PHE A 121 -21.15 8.38 5.28
C PHE A 121 -21.19 9.82 4.74
N PRO A 122 -22.29 10.24 4.10
CA PRO A 122 -22.34 11.55 3.43
C PRO A 122 -22.15 12.74 4.37
N TYR A 123 -22.31 12.55 5.68
CA TYR A 123 -22.18 13.61 6.70
C TYR A 123 -20.87 13.54 7.51
N ASN A 124 -19.97 12.62 7.21
CA ASN A 124 -18.69 12.52 7.90
C ASN A 124 -17.63 13.40 7.23
N SER A 125 -17.71 14.71 7.49
CA SER A 125 -16.83 15.70 6.88
C SER A 125 -15.36 15.54 7.27
N GLU A 126 -15.07 15.11 8.50
CA GLU A 126 -13.68 14.93 8.96
C GLU A 126 -12.97 13.84 8.15
N PHE A 127 -13.61 12.71 7.96
CA PHE A 127 -13.03 11.59 7.20
C PHE A 127 -12.92 11.94 5.72
N GLN A 128 -13.93 12.59 5.15
CA GLN A 128 -13.92 13.08 3.77
C GLN A 128 -12.75 14.03 3.53
N ASN A 129 -12.49 14.96 4.44
CA ASN A 129 -11.38 15.90 4.33
C ASN A 129 -10.02 15.20 4.36
N LYS A 130 -9.84 14.16 5.18
CA LYS A 130 -8.60 13.37 5.22
C LYS A 130 -8.33 12.65 3.90
N ILE A 131 -9.37 12.19 3.20
CA ILE A 131 -9.22 11.50 1.91
C ILE A 131 -8.88 12.49 0.79
N LEU A 132 -9.43 13.70 0.84
CA LEU A 132 -9.24 14.71 -0.20
C LEU A 132 -7.94 15.50 -0.09
N GLN A 133 -7.26 15.40 1.03
CA GLN A 133 -5.93 16.00 1.21
C GLN A 133 -4.83 15.12 0.61
#